data_d487da75601929539c5f8d77760c0002
#
_entry.id   d487da75601929539c5f8d77760c0002
#
_cell.length_a   1.000
_cell.length_b   1.000
_cell.length_c   1.000
_cell.angle_alpha   90.00
_cell.angle_beta   90.00
_cell.angle_gamma   90.00
#
_symmetry.space_group_name_H-M   'P 1'
#
loop_
_entity.id
_entity.type
_entity.pdbx_description
1 polymer ?
#
loop_
_entity_poly.entity_id
_entity_poly.type
_entity_poly.pdbx_seq_one_letter_code
_entity_poly.pdbx_strand_id
1 'polypeptide(L)'
;MLIYLIAGLARVDKETAIVIFLTLNTTRARIELVERLTKMGKTPAAQRQEILSITQQLGRQAKLRNKYSHCIYSFDETGDQASTQLMAIFDSKDTIKYGKIEQINEAEIARINEVIEQLQEVNREIWAIVDRYAFPR
;
A
#
# COMPACT_ATOMS: atom_id res chain seq x y z
N MET A 1 9.06 -6.16 1.14
CA MET A 1 8.79 -5.89 2.56
C MET A 1 7.81 -6.88 3.19
N LEU A 2 6.55 -6.93 2.74
CA LEU A 2 5.53 -7.85 3.33
C LEU A 2 5.93 -9.34 3.27
N ILE A 3 6.72 -9.74 2.28
CA ILE A 3 7.22 -11.12 2.15
C ILE A 3 7.96 -11.57 3.40
N TYR A 4 8.80 -10.71 3.96
CA TYR A 4 9.58 -11.04 5.17
C TYR A 4 8.69 -11.14 6.42
N LEU A 5 7.65 -10.30 6.51
CA LEU A 5 6.65 -10.42 7.58
C LEU A 5 5.87 -11.74 7.45
N ILE A 6 5.49 -12.13 6.24
CA ILE A 6 4.83 -13.42 5.98
C ILE A 6 5.75 -14.58 6.38
N ALA A 7 7.02 -14.55 5.95
CA ALA A 7 7.99 -15.60 6.28
C ALA A 7 8.12 -15.79 7.80
N GLY A 8 8.32 -14.71 8.54
CA GLY A 8 8.49 -14.75 9.99
C GLY A 8 7.22 -15.18 10.73
N LEU A 9 6.09 -14.60 10.40
CA LEU A 9 4.82 -14.87 11.08
C LEU A 9 4.28 -16.27 10.79
N ALA A 10 4.37 -16.72 9.54
CA ALA A 10 3.97 -18.06 9.15
C ALA A 10 5.00 -19.14 9.55
N ARG A 11 6.24 -18.72 9.89
CA ARG A 11 7.38 -19.60 10.16
C ARG A 11 7.74 -20.49 8.97
N VAL A 12 7.80 -19.89 7.81
CA VAL A 12 8.19 -20.51 6.56
C VAL A 12 9.47 -19.87 6.01
N ASP A 13 10.13 -20.54 5.08
CA ASP A 13 11.25 -19.96 4.37
C ASP A 13 10.82 -18.86 3.40
N LYS A 14 11.80 -18.09 2.93
CA LYS A 14 11.57 -16.96 2.03
C LYS A 14 10.89 -17.39 0.72
N GLU A 15 11.27 -18.53 0.15
CA GLU A 15 10.72 -19.02 -1.12
C GLU A 15 9.22 -19.31 -0.98
N THR A 16 8.83 -20.01 0.07
CA THR A 16 7.41 -20.26 0.40
C THR A 16 6.65 -18.95 0.60
N ALA A 17 7.23 -17.99 1.31
CA ALA A 17 6.60 -16.69 1.51
C ALA A 17 6.43 -15.90 0.21
N ILE A 18 7.37 -16.01 -0.75
CA ILE A 18 7.24 -15.42 -2.08
C ILE A 18 6.07 -16.03 -2.84
N VAL A 19 5.93 -17.35 -2.83
CA VAL A 19 4.81 -18.04 -3.48
C VAL A 19 3.48 -17.59 -2.90
N ILE A 20 3.36 -17.54 -1.58
CA ILE A 20 2.16 -17.05 -0.90
C ILE A 20 1.85 -15.60 -1.32
N PHE A 21 2.86 -14.72 -1.27
CA PHE A 21 2.70 -13.30 -1.62
C PHE A 21 2.27 -13.08 -3.06
N LEU A 22 2.86 -13.81 -4.00
CA LEU A 22 2.56 -13.68 -5.43
C LEU A 22 1.21 -14.30 -5.81
N THR A 23 0.74 -15.29 -5.04
CA THR A 23 -0.60 -15.88 -5.23
C THR A 23 -1.72 -14.90 -4.88
N LEU A 24 -1.44 -13.94 -3.99
CA LEU A 24 -2.39 -12.88 -3.63
C LEU A 24 -2.32 -11.72 -4.64
N ASN A 25 -3.43 -11.44 -5.30
CA ASN A 25 -3.46 -10.51 -6.44
C ASN A 25 -3.55 -9.03 -6.05
N THR A 26 -3.88 -8.71 -4.80
CA THR A 26 -4.07 -7.32 -4.37
C THR A 26 -3.22 -6.98 -3.14
N THR A 27 -2.82 -5.72 -3.04
CA THR A 27 -2.13 -5.19 -1.85
C THR A 27 -2.99 -5.36 -0.60
N ARG A 28 -4.29 -5.16 -0.72
CA ARG A 28 -5.24 -5.36 0.37
C ARG A 28 -5.20 -6.79 0.90
N ALA A 29 -5.29 -7.79 0.02
CA ALA A 29 -5.25 -9.20 0.42
C ALA A 29 -3.92 -9.56 1.11
N ARG A 30 -2.81 -8.99 0.64
CA ARG A 30 -1.49 -9.19 1.26
C ARG A 30 -1.39 -8.58 2.66
N ILE A 31 -1.93 -7.39 2.86
CA ILE A 31 -2.01 -6.75 4.17
C ILE A 31 -2.93 -7.54 5.10
N GLU A 32 -4.11 -7.95 4.63
CA GLU A 32 -5.05 -8.76 5.41
C GLU A 32 -4.44 -10.10 5.86
N LEU A 33 -3.65 -10.74 4.99
CA LEU A 33 -2.93 -11.96 5.36
C LEU A 33 -1.95 -11.70 6.51
N VAL A 34 -1.12 -10.66 6.40
CA VAL A 34 -0.16 -10.31 7.47
C VAL A 34 -0.90 -10.02 8.77
N GLU A 35 -2.00 -9.27 8.75
CA GLU A 35 -2.80 -8.98 9.94
C GLU A 35 -3.39 -10.24 10.57
N ARG A 36 -3.91 -11.17 9.76
CA ARG A 36 -4.44 -12.45 10.26
C ARG A 36 -3.35 -13.31 10.88
N LEU A 37 -2.20 -13.45 10.22
CA LEU A 37 -1.05 -14.17 10.78
C LEU A 37 -0.58 -13.54 12.10
N THR A 38 -0.55 -12.21 12.17
CA THR A 38 -0.16 -11.46 13.37
C THR A 38 -1.11 -11.72 14.54
N LYS A 39 -2.38 -11.95 14.29
CA LYS A 39 -3.40 -12.22 15.32
C LYS A 39 -3.42 -13.66 15.80
N MET A 40 -2.64 -14.56 15.21
CA MET A 40 -2.55 -15.94 15.67
C MET A 40 -1.94 -16.00 17.09
N GLY A 41 -2.42 -16.97 17.89
CA GLY A 41 -2.04 -17.07 19.31
C GLY A 41 -0.54 -17.25 19.59
N LYS A 42 0.24 -17.66 18.58
CA LYS A 42 1.70 -17.82 18.68
C LYS A 42 2.48 -16.51 18.60
N THR A 43 1.84 -15.40 18.24
CA THR A 43 2.50 -14.10 18.10
C THR A 43 2.42 -13.33 19.42
N PRO A 44 3.56 -12.91 20.01
CA PRO A 44 3.58 -12.13 21.23
C PRO A 44 2.83 -10.79 21.08
N ALA A 45 2.23 -10.30 22.15
CA ALA A 45 1.41 -9.07 22.13
C ALA A 45 2.17 -7.84 21.64
N ALA A 46 3.43 -7.65 22.06
CA ALA A 46 4.25 -6.53 21.63
C ALA A 46 4.53 -6.56 20.12
N GLN A 47 4.92 -7.72 19.59
CA GLN A 47 5.15 -7.94 18.17
C GLN A 47 3.86 -7.70 17.36
N ARG A 48 2.72 -8.15 17.88
CA ARG A 48 1.40 -7.92 17.26
C ARG A 48 1.10 -6.45 17.12
N GLN A 49 1.29 -5.66 18.18
CA GLN A 49 1.02 -4.22 18.15
C GLN A 49 1.90 -3.48 17.13
N GLU A 50 3.19 -3.79 17.10
CA GLU A 50 4.12 -3.19 16.14
C GLU A 50 3.69 -3.48 14.70
N ILE A 51 3.43 -4.73 14.36
CA ILE A 51 3.07 -5.13 13.00
C ILE A 51 1.70 -4.57 12.59
N LEU A 52 0.70 -4.57 13.47
CA LEU A 52 -0.61 -4.01 13.17
C LEU A 52 -0.55 -2.50 12.95
N SER A 53 0.30 -1.77 13.68
CA SER A 53 0.54 -0.35 13.44
C SER A 53 1.08 -0.11 12.02
N ILE A 54 2.06 -0.90 11.59
CA ILE A 54 2.66 -0.81 10.25
C ILE A 54 1.67 -1.16 9.16
N THR A 55 0.89 -2.23 9.31
CA THR A 55 -0.10 -2.62 8.29
C THR A 55 -1.20 -1.59 8.13
N GLN A 56 -1.61 -0.90 9.20
CA GLN A 56 -2.54 0.21 9.14
C GLN A 56 -1.97 1.40 8.36
N GLN A 57 -0.70 1.75 8.60
CA GLN A 57 -0.02 2.80 7.85
C GLN A 57 0.06 2.45 6.36
N LEU A 58 0.49 1.23 6.03
CA LEU A 58 0.54 0.75 4.64
C LEU A 58 -0.84 0.78 3.97
N GLY A 59 -1.90 0.41 4.67
CA GLY A 59 -3.26 0.45 4.17
C GLY A 59 -3.74 1.86 3.80
N ARG A 60 -3.36 2.86 4.59
CA ARG A 60 -3.65 4.28 4.29
C ARG A 60 -2.90 4.75 3.04
N GLN A 61 -1.61 4.43 2.95
CA GLN A 61 -0.77 4.83 1.82
C GLN A 61 -1.15 4.10 0.52
N ALA A 62 -1.60 2.85 0.61
CA ALA A 62 -2.05 2.09 -0.54
C ALA A 62 -3.27 2.73 -1.23
N LYS A 63 -4.17 3.34 -0.47
CA LYS A 63 -5.32 4.07 -1.04
C LYS A 63 -4.88 5.24 -1.91
N LEU A 64 -3.93 6.04 -1.44
CA LEU A 64 -3.44 7.19 -2.18
C LEU A 64 -2.64 6.77 -3.42
N ARG A 65 -1.75 5.76 -3.27
CA ARG A 65 -1.05 5.18 -4.41
C ARG A 65 -2.02 4.67 -5.47
N ASN A 66 -3.08 3.97 -5.06
CA ASN A 66 -4.08 3.46 -6.00
C ASN A 66 -4.83 4.59 -6.71
N LYS A 67 -5.14 5.69 -6.01
CA LYS A 67 -5.71 6.89 -6.63
C LYS A 67 -4.86 7.34 -7.82
N TYR A 68 -3.56 7.51 -7.62
CA TYR A 68 -2.66 7.98 -8.67
C TYR A 68 -2.36 6.93 -9.74
N SER A 69 -2.32 5.64 -9.39
CA SER A 69 -2.09 4.55 -10.35
C SER A 69 -3.26 4.33 -11.31
N HIS A 70 -4.47 4.78 -10.93
CA HIS A 70 -5.71 4.63 -11.72
C HIS A 70 -6.24 5.96 -12.22
N CYS A 71 -5.36 6.93 -12.47
CA CYS A 71 -5.70 8.22 -13.06
C CYS A 71 -5.18 8.35 -14.48
N ILE A 72 -5.93 9.06 -15.32
CA ILE A 72 -5.45 9.60 -16.59
C ILE A 72 -4.80 10.94 -16.28
N TYR A 73 -3.59 11.13 -16.78
CA TYR A 73 -2.86 12.38 -16.63
C TYR A 73 -3.00 13.21 -17.91
N SER A 74 -3.37 14.46 -17.77
CA SER A 74 -3.51 15.41 -18.87
C SER A 74 -2.76 16.68 -18.56
N PHE A 75 -2.21 17.29 -19.60
CA PHE A 75 -1.50 18.57 -19.52
C PHE A 75 -2.26 19.59 -20.38
N ASP A 76 -2.20 20.87 -20.00
CA ASP A 76 -2.70 21.94 -20.85
C ASP A 76 -1.83 22.12 -22.10
N GLU A 77 -2.25 22.98 -23.02
CA GLU A 77 -1.52 23.22 -24.30
C GLU A 77 -0.11 23.74 -24.08
N THR A 78 0.15 24.43 -22.98
CA THR A 78 1.48 24.96 -22.63
C THR A 78 2.33 23.95 -21.85
N GLY A 79 1.74 22.90 -21.31
CA GLY A 79 2.40 21.92 -20.43
C GLY A 79 2.62 22.42 -19.00
N ASP A 80 2.09 23.60 -18.64
CA ASP A 80 2.32 24.23 -17.35
C ASP A 80 1.36 23.73 -16.26
N GLN A 81 0.18 23.26 -16.65
CA GLN A 81 -0.81 22.70 -15.73
C GLN A 81 -1.09 21.24 -16.02
N ALA A 82 -0.96 20.43 -14.99
CA ALA A 82 -1.32 19.03 -15.04
C ALA A 82 -2.65 18.77 -14.31
N SER A 83 -3.44 17.86 -14.83
CA SER A 83 -4.66 17.37 -14.21
C SER A 83 -4.71 15.86 -14.19
N THR A 84 -5.45 15.30 -13.22
CA THR A 84 -5.73 13.88 -13.14
C THR A 84 -7.23 13.66 -13.28
N GLN A 85 -7.59 12.61 -14.01
CA GLN A 85 -8.96 12.10 -14.06
C GLN A 85 -8.99 10.65 -13.61
N LEU A 86 -9.79 10.33 -12.60
CA LEU A 86 -9.95 8.95 -12.17
C LEU A 86 -10.51 8.10 -13.31
N MET A 87 -9.87 6.98 -13.61
CA MET A 87 -10.32 6.02 -14.61
C MET A 87 -11.54 5.24 -14.09
N ALA A 88 -12.70 5.87 -14.14
CA ALA A 88 -13.97 5.28 -13.72
C ALA A 88 -15.08 5.72 -14.68
N ILE A 89 -15.96 4.81 -15.02
CA ILE A 89 -17.18 5.06 -15.81
C ILE A 89 -18.36 4.60 -14.97
N PHE A 90 -19.34 5.48 -14.83
CA PHE A 90 -20.60 5.19 -14.15
C PHE A 90 -21.73 5.30 -15.17
N ASP A 91 -22.37 4.17 -15.44
CA ASP A 91 -23.52 4.11 -16.35
C ASP A 91 -24.82 4.43 -15.61
N SER A 92 -25.63 5.27 -16.23
CA SER A 92 -27.05 5.40 -15.94
C SER A 92 -27.85 4.99 -17.16
N LYS A 93 -29.19 4.98 -17.07
CA LYS A 93 -30.06 4.51 -18.16
C LYS A 93 -29.78 5.20 -19.49
N ASP A 94 -29.48 6.52 -19.46
CA ASP A 94 -29.37 7.36 -20.67
C ASP A 94 -28.04 8.18 -20.69
N THR A 95 -27.17 8.06 -19.69
CA THR A 95 -25.95 8.89 -19.57
C THR A 95 -24.78 8.11 -19.03
N ILE A 96 -23.58 8.59 -19.36
CA ILE A 96 -22.31 8.10 -18.82
C ILE A 96 -21.70 9.21 -17.96
N LYS A 97 -21.26 8.86 -16.77
CA LYS A 97 -20.50 9.72 -15.87
C LYS A 97 -19.04 9.26 -15.79
N TYR A 98 -18.12 10.18 -16.01
CA TYR A 98 -16.69 9.90 -15.87
C TYR A 98 -16.19 10.25 -14.47
N GLY A 99 -15.02 9.73 -14.13
CA GLY A 99 -14.37 10.04 -12.87
C GLY A 99 -14.02 11.52 -12.76
N LYS A 100 -13.88 11.98 -11.51
CA LYS A 100 -13.59 13.39 -11.17
C LYS A 100 -12.25 13.83 -11.76
N ILE A 101 -12.24 15.04 -12.33
CA ILE A 101 -11.02 15.73 -12.79
C ILE A 101 -10.53 16.63 -11.65
N GLU A 102 -9.25 16.49 -11.31
CA GLU A 102 -8.57 17.30 -10.30
C GLU A 102 -7.29 17.88 -10.90
N GLN A 103 -7.01 19.15 -10.61
CA GLN A 103 -5.73 19.76 -10.97
C GLN A 103 -4.64 19.33 -9.98
N ILE A 104 -3.44 19.06 -10.51
CA ILE A 104 -2.26 18.84 -9.70
C ILE A 104 -1.64 20.21 -9.41
N ASN A 105 -1.72 20.65 -8.16
CA ASN A 105 -1.12 21.88 -7.67
C ASN A 105 0.05 21.59 -6.72
N GLU A 106 0.68 22.65 -6.21
CA GLU A 106 1.80 22.54 -5.26
C GLU A 106 1.41 21.79 -3.98
N ALA A 107 0.18 21.97 -3.48
CA ALA A 107 -0.32 21.25 -2.31
C ALA A 107 -0.44 19.74 -2.56
N GLU A 108 -0.84 19.34 -3.76
CA GLU A 108 -0.92 17.92 -4.16
C GLU A 108 0.48 17.30 -4.29
N ILE A 109 1.45 18.04 -4.85
CA ILE A 109 2.86 17.62 -4.93
C ILE A 109 3.45 17.45 -3.53
N ALA A 110 3.21 18.39 -2.62
CA ALA A 110 3.65 18.30 -1.23
C ALA A 110 3.06 17.06 -0.53
N ARG A 111 1.79 16.75 -0.78
CA ARG A 111 1.11 15.56 -0.26
C ARG A 111 1.71 14.26 -0.78
N ILE A 112 2.06 14.21 -2.07
CA ILE A 112 2.75 13.05 -2.67
C ILE A 112 4.12 12.86 -2.01
N ASN A 113 4.89 13.91 -1.82
CA ASN A 113 6.19 13.85 -1.17
C ASN A 113 6.09 13.37 0.28
N GLU A 114 5.11 13.85 1.03
CA GLU A 114 4.83 13.37 2.39
C GLU A 114 4.53 11.86 2.42
N VAL A 115 3.75 11.37 1.47
CA VAL A 115 3.46 9.92 1.35
C VAL A 115 4.72 9.12 1.06
N ILE A 116 5.61 9.62 0.20
CA ILE A 116 6.89 8.96 -0.09
C ILE A 116 7.74 8.87 1.18
N GLU A 117 7.85 9.94 1.96
CA GLU A 117 8.57 9.94 3.23
C GLU A 117 7.97 8.95 4.23
N GLN A 118 6.66 8.91 4.36
CA GLN A 118 5.96 7.96 5.23
C GLN A 118 6.19 6.51 4.79
N LEU A 119 6.20 6.21 3.49
CA LEU A 119 6.52 4.88 2.98
C LEU A 119 7.97 4.48 3.26
N GLN A 120 8.90 5.42 3.18
CA GLN A 120 10.30 5.19 3.53
C GLN A 120 10.44 4.87 5.03
N GLU A 121 9.71 5.58 5.89
CA GLU A 121 9.69 5.30 7.32
C GLU A 121 9.12 3.92 7.62
N VAL A 122 7.97 3.59 7.07
CA VAL A 122 7.37 2.25 7.19
C VAL A 122 8.33 1.15 6.72
N ASN A 123 9.09 1.41 5.66
CA ASN A 123 10.10 0.47 5.19
C ASN A 123 11.20 0.25 6.25
N ARG A 124 11.71 1.33 6.87
CA ARG A 124 12.70 1.23 7.94
C ARG A 124 12.16 0.47 9.15
N GLU A 125 10.92 0.75 9.55
CA GLU A 125 10.26 0.05 10.67
C GLU A 125 10.11 -1.45 10.38
N ILE A 126 9.73 -1.84 9.17
CA ILE A 126 9.64 -3.26 8.79
C ILE A 126 10.99 -3.96 8.90
N TRP A 127 12.06 -3.32 8.42
CA TRP A 127 13.39 -3.89 8.54
C TRP A 127 13.82 -4.01 10.00
N ALA A 128 13.53 -3.04 10.84
CA ALA A 128 13.77 -3.12 12.28
C ALA A 128 13.05 -4.30 12.95
N ILE A 129 11.81 -4.59 12.52
CA ILE A 129 11.05 -5.76 12.99
C ILE A 129 11.69 -7.07 12.50
N VAL A 130 12.05 -7.15 11.22
CA VAL A 130 12.69 -8.32 10.62
C VAL A 130 13.98 -8.67 11.39
N ASP A 131 14.78 -7.65 11.71
CA ASP A 131 16.03 -7.84 12.48
C ASP A 131 15.75 -8.22 13.93
N ARG A 132 14.85 -7.50 14.61
CA ARG A 132 14.53 -7.71 16.02
C ARG A 132 13.98 -9.10 16.31
N TYR A 133 13.13 -9.61 15.43
CA TYR A 133 12.51 -10.92 15.60
C TYR A 133 13.18 -12.02 14.79
N ALA A 134 14.32 -11.74 14.19
CA ALA A 134 15.11 -12.69 13.39
C ALA A 134 14.27 -13.42 12.32
N PHE A 135 13.44 -12.66 11.59
CA PHE A 135 12.62 -13.21 10.52
C PHE A 135 13.49 -13.67 9.33
N PRO A 136 13.10 -14.72 8.60
CA PRO A 136 13.85 -15.19 7.44
C PRO A 136 14.02 -14.09 6.36
N ARG A 137 15.22 -14.04 5.77
CA ARG A 137 15.59 -13.09 4.71
C ARG A 137 15.83 -13.78 3.39
#